data_06127120efafdfff646320b90eb30569
#
_entry.id   06127120efafdfff646320b90eb30569
#
_cell.length_a   1.000
_cell.length_b   1.000
_cell.length_c   1.000
_cell.angle_alpha   90.00
_cell.angle_beta   90.00
_cell.angle_gamma   90.00
#
_symmetry.space_group_name_H-M   'P 1'
#
loop_
_entity.id
_entity.type
_entity.pdbx_description
1 polymer ?
#
loop_
_entity_poly.entity_id
_entity_poly.type
_entity_poly.pdbx_seq_one_letter_code
_entity_poly.pdbx_strand_id
1 'polypeptide(L)'
;VDAGKIVTFMGHGNPEGWNYGNGNSRYTMLEEELQKTYSSNYFVATVDMEDNYVDNMISRMQAAGKASGDVICHPLMSIAGDHANNDMKGGVSENDPEEGSWRYELNKAGYTCPLSNCDIKGLADYSEIVNVWISHISAALQSEPMYDQDAEE
;
A
#
# COMPACT_ATOMS: atom_id res chain seq x y z
N VAL A 1 1.58 11.14 -12.70
CA VAL A 1 0.80 9.91 -12.80
C VAL A 1 0.58 9.64 -14.26
N ASP A 2 1.11 8.53 -14.75
CA ASP A 2 1.02 8.14 -16.17
C ASP A 2 -0.45 7.94 -16.54
N ALA A 3 -0.92 8.79 -17.46
CA ALA A 3 -2.30 8.78 -17.89
C ALA A 3 -2.70 7.38 -18.40
N GLY A 4 -3.67 6.76 -17.75
CA GLY A 4 -4.24 5.47 -18.13
C GLY A 4 -3.66 4.23 -17.45
N LYS A 5 -2.58 4.34 -16.66
CA LYS A 5 -2.07 3.21 -15.86
C LYS A 5 -2.88 3.03 -14.58
N ILE A 6 -2.97 1.79 -14.13
CA ILE A 6 -3.51 1.43 -12.82
C ILE A 6 -2.37 1.53 -11.82
N VAL A 7 -2.60 2.18 -10.69
CA VAL A 7 -1.61 2.35 -9.62
C VAL A 7 -2.08 1.60 -8.39
N THR A 8 -1.25 0.72 -7.89
CA THR A 8 -1.55 -0.08 -6.71
C THR A 8 -0.56 0.20 -5.60
N PHE A 9 -1.05 0.29 -4.38
CA PHE A 9 -0.26 0.47 -3.18
C PHE A 9 -0.37 -0.77 -2.29
N MET A 10 0.77 -1.33 -1.91
CA MET A 10 0.86 -2.48 -1.04
C MET A 10 1.21 -2.05 0.38
N GLY A 11 0.23 -2.08 1.28
CA GLY A 11 0.43 -1.93 2.71
C GLY A 11 0.76 -3.25 3.39
N HIS A 12 1.28 -3.19 4.62
CA HIS A 12 1.52 -4.39 5.40
C HIS A 12 0.18 -5.01 5.86
N GLY A 13 -0.68 -4.21 6.45
CA GLY A 13 -1.88 -4.71 7.12
C GLY A 13 -1.57 -5.34 8.47
N ASN A 14 -2.60 -5.80 9.16
CA ASN A 14 -2.49 -6.60 10.37
C ASN A 14 -3.34 -7.85 10.22
N PRO A 15 -2.85 -9.03 10.62
CA PRO A 15 -3.64 -10.26 10.62
C PRO A 15 -4.84 -10.13 11.56
N GLU A 16 -5.85 -10.96 11.33
CA GLU A 16 -7.00 -11.02 12.20
C GLU A 16 -6.59 -11.28 13.67
N GLY A 17 -7.23 -10.61 14.60
CA GLY A 17 -6.87 -10.65 16.01
C GLY A 17 -5.77 -9.67 16.44
N TRP A 18 -5.06 -9.06 15.49
CA TRP A 18 -4.02 -8.05 15.75
C TRP A 18 -4.41 -6.65 15.24
N ASN A 19 -5.65 -6.49 14.78
CA ASN A 19 -6.17 -5.23 14.24
C ASN A 19 -6.60 -4.25 15.34
N TYR A 20 -5.65 -3.81 16.14
CA TYR A 20 -5.90 -2.87 17.23
C TYR A 20 -6.31 -1.49 16.69
N GLY A 21 -7.32 -0.89 17.33
CA GLY A 21 -7.79 0.44 16.96
C GLY A 21 -8.36 0.52 15.54
N ASN A 22 -8.77 -0.61 14.97
CA ASN A 22 -9.33 -0.68 13.63
C ASN A 22 -8.37 -0.18 12.53
N GLY A 23 -7.07 -0.42 12.71
CA GLY A 23 -6.01 0.08 11.83
C GLY A 23 -6.17 -0.34 10.37
N ASN A 24 -6.68 -1.56 10.10
CA ASN A 24 -6.88 -2.06 8.75
C ASN A 24 -7.90 -1.24 7.93
N SER A 25 -8.87 -0.59 8.58
CA SER A 25 -9.83 0.28 7.89
C SER A 25 -9.16 1.47 7.19
N ARG A 26 -7.96 1.86 7.61
CA ARG A 26 -7.20 2.96 7.01
C ARG A 26 -6.80 2.69 5.58
N TYR A 27 -6.55 1.45 5.22
CA TYR A 27 -6.23 1.08 3.83
C TYR A 27 -7.43 1.25 2.91
N THR A 28 -8.62 0.85 3.34
CA THR A 28 -9.86 1.07 2.59
C THR A 28 -10.18 2.56 2.44
N MET A 29 -10.05 3.32 3.53
CA MET A 29 -10.26 4.77 3.51
C MET A 29 -9.27 5.48 2.57
N LEU A 30 -8.01 5.02 2.52
CA LEU A 30 -7.02 5.58 1.61
C LEU A 30 -7.37 5.30 0.15
N GLU A 31 -7.80 4.08 -0.19
CA GLU A 31 -8.26 3.75 -1.54
C GLU A 31 -9.40 4.66 -1.97
N GLU A 32 -10.42 4.81 -1.14
CA GLU A 32 -11.58 5.69 -1.39
C GLU A 32 -11.16 7.15 -1.61
N GLU A 33 -10.27 7.66 -0.75
CA GLU A 33 -9.80 9.04 -0.85
C GLU A 33 -8.94 9.28 -2.10
N LEU A 34 -8.06 8.34 -2.46
CA LEU A 34 -7.27 8.41 -3.67
C LEU A 34 -8.16 8.37 -4.93
N GLN A 35 -9.15 7.50 -4.96
CA GLN A 35 -10.08 7.38 -6.08
C GLN A 35 -10.94 8.63 -6.23
N LYS A 36 -11.40 9.20 -5.13
CA LYS A 36 -12.20 10.43 -5.11
C LYS A 36 -11.40 11.66 -5.53
N THR A 37 -10.16 11.78 -5.03
CA THR A 37 -9.35 12.99 -5.19
C THR A 37 -8.58 13.02 -6.51
N TYR A 38 -8.09 11.88 -6.97
CA TYR A 38 -7.19 11.81 -8.12
C TYR A 38 -7.77 11.03 -9.30
N SER A 39 -8.01 9.75 -9.14
CA SER A 39 -8.50 8.89 -10.24
C SER A 39 -9.01 7.56 -9.74
N SER A 40 -10.04 7.01 -10.39
CA SER A 40 -10.53 5.64 -10.15
C SER A 40 -9.51 4.54 -10.49
N ASN A 41 -8.30 4.90 -10.90
CA ASN A 41 -7.22 3.95 -11.22
C ASN A 41 -6.33 3.60 -10.03
N TYR A 42 -6.61 4.13 -8.84
CA TYR A 42 -5.84 3.86 -7.62
C TYR A 42 -6.49 2.74 -6.80
N PHE A 43 -5.67 1.78 -6.37
CA PHE A 43 -6.11 0.68 -5.51
C PHE A 43 -5.12 0.45 -4.38
N VAL A 44 -5.62 0.01 -3.23
CA VAL A 44 -4.81 -0.25 -2.05
C VAL A 44 -5.13 -1.63 -1.51
N ALA A 45 -4.13 -2.47 -1.36
CA ALA A 45 -4.28 -3.76 -0.71
C ALA A 45 -3.11 -4.03 0.24
N THR A 46 -3.10 -5.16 0.88
CA THR A 46 -2.15 -5.48 1.96
C THR A 46 -1.60 -6.89 1.82
N VAL A 47 -0.55 -7.17 2.58
CA VAL A 47 0.04 -8.51 2.68
C VAL A 47 -0.69 -9.35 3.74
N ASP A 48 -1.06 -8.75 4.87
CA ASP A 48 -1.53 -9.48 6.07
C ASP A 48 -2.99 -9.21 6.47
N MET A 49 -3.75 -8.44 5.72
CA MET A 49 -5.17 -8.20 6.00
C MET A 49 -6.04 -9.15 5.18
N GLU A 50 -6.68 -10.13 5.82
CA GLU A 50 -7.39 -11.24 5.17
C GLU A 50 -8.42 -10.83 4.12
N ASP A 51 -9.16 -9.76 4.33
CA ASP A 51 -10.19 -9.28 3.41
C ASP A 51 -9.65 -8.31 2.35
N ASN A 52 -8.34 -8.10 2.30
CA ASN A 52 -7.72 -7.15 1.39
C ASN A 52 -6.34 -7.58 0.87
N TYR A 53 -6.23 -8.81 0.45
CA TYR A 53 -5.08 -9.35 -0.29
C TYR A 53 -5.09 -8.91 -1.76
N VAL A 54 -4.06 -9.24 -2.49
CA VAL A 54 -3.94 -8.94 -3.93
C VAL A 54 -5.12 -9.48 -4.74
N ASP A 55 -5.64 -10.67 -4.43
CA ASP A 55 -6.79 -11.27 -5.11
C ASP A 55 -8.09 -10.47 -4.90
N ASN A 56 -8.29 -9.96 -3.68
CA ASN A 56 -9.41 -9.08 -3.37
C ASN A 56 -9.29 -7.76 -4.16
N MET A 57 -8.09 -7.20 -4.25
CA MET A 57 -7.81 -6.01 -5.05
C MET A 57 -8.08 -6.26 -6.54
N ILE A 58 -7.59 -7.36 -7.10
CA ILE A 58 -7.84 -7.74 -8.51
C ILE A 58 -9.34 -7.87 -8.77
N SER A 59 -10.08 -8.47 -7.85
CA SER A 59 -11.54 -8.58 -7.94
C SER A 59 -12.21 -7.19 -7.98
N ARG A 60 -11.76 -6.24 -7.17
CA ARG A 60 -12.25 -4.85 -7.21
C ARG A 60 -11.91 -4.14 -8.51
N MET A 61 -10.68 -4.34 -9.02
CA MET A 61 -10.25 -3.78 -10.30
C MET A 61 -11.14 -4.27 -11.45
N GLN A 62 -11.43 -5.56 -11.50
CA GLN A 62 -12.32 -6.16 -12.50
C GLN A 62 -13.75 -5.65 -12.39
N ALA A 63 -14.30 -5.57 -11.16
CA ALA A 63 -15.62 -5.02 -10.89
C ALA A 63 -15.75 -3.53 -11.28
N ALA A 64 -14.65 -2.77 -11.20
CA ALA A 64 -14.56 -1.39 -11.67
C ALA A 64 -14.39 -1.25 -13.20
N GLY A 65 -14.51 -2.34 -13.94
CA GLY A 65 -14.34 -2.36 -15.41
C GLY A 65 -12.89 -2.29 -15.90
N LYS A 66 -11.93 -2.57 -15.02
CA LYS A 66 -10.49 -2.54 -15.31
C LYS A 66 -9.93 -3.97 -15.32
N ALA A 67 -10.39 -4.78 -16.27
CA ALA A 67 -10.01 -6.19 -16.38
C ALA A 67 -8.64 -6.43 -17.01
N SER A 68 -7.96 -5.38 -17.50
CA SER A 68 -6.63 -5.44 -18.09
C SER A 68 -5.99 -4.04 -18.06
N GLY A 69 -4.73 -3.94 -18.38
CA GLY A 69 -3.97 -2.71 -18.48
C GLY A 69 -2.61 -2.77 -17.78
N ASP A 70 -1.85 -1.71 -17.93
CA ASP A 70 -0.55 -1.57 -17.26
C ASP A 70 -0.78 -1.23 -15.78
N VAL A 71 -0.15 -2.01 -14.90
CA VAL A 71 -0.20 -1.82 -13.45
C VAL A 71 1.17 -1.41 -12.93
N ILE A 72 1.19 -0.39 -12.06
CA ILE A 72 2.36 0.02 -11.30
C ILE A 72 2.11 -0.34 -9.83
N CYS A 73 3.09 -0.96 -9.19
CA CYS A 73 3.04 -1.33 -7.79
C CYS A 73 4.02 -0.49 -6.96
N HIS A 74 3.51 0.08 -5.87
CA HIS A 74 4.30 0.83 -4.89
C HIS A 74 4.11 0.25 -3.50
N PRO A 75 5.16 0.10 -2.68
CA PRO A 75 4.99 -0.24 -1.28
C PRO A 75 4.47 0.97 -0.50
N LEU A 76 3.47 0.74 0.33
CA LEU A 76 2.95 1.70 1.29
C LEU A 76 3.53 1.40 2.68
N MET A 77 4.85 1.46 2.76
CA MET A 77 5.65 1.12 3.94
C MET A 77 6.74 2.17 4.13
N SER A 78 7.16 2.42 5.36
CA SER A 78 8.23 3.39 5.64
C SER A 78 9.55 3.00 4.95
N ILE A 79 9.85 1.71 4.92
CA ILE A 79 11.04 1.13 4.28
C ILE A 79 10.58 0.04 3.32
N ALA A 80 11.06 0.07 2.10
CA ALA A 80 10.84 -0.99 1.11
C ALA A 80 11.83 -2.15 1.34
N GLY A 81 11.44 -3.08 2.21
CA GLY A 81 12.24 -4.24 2.61
C GLY A 81 11.82 -5.52 1.89
N ASP A 82 11.76 -6.60 2.67
CA ASP A 82 11.47 -7.95 2.20
C ASP A 82 10.11 -8.06 1.50
N HIS A 83 9.04 -7.53 2.10
CA HIS A 83 7.71 -7.53 1.49
C HIS A 83 7.66 -6.84 0.12
N ALA A 84 8.38 -5.73 -0.05
CA ALA A 84 8.43 -5.06 -1.36
C ALA A 84 9.21 -5.87 -2.39
N ASN A 85 10.29 -6.53 -1.98
CA ASN A 85 11.14 -7.30 -2.89
C ASN A 85 10.57 -8.68 -3.24
N ASN A 86 9.95 -9.36 -2.29
CA ASN A 86 9.44 -10.72 -2.46
C ASN A 86 7.92 -10.72 -2.69
N ASP A 87 7.13 -10.25 -1.73
CA ASP A 87 5.66 -10.36 -1.84
C ASP A 87 5.06 -9.43 -2.92
N MET A 88 5.65 -8.26 -3.16
CA MET A 88 5.18 -7.38 -4.23
C MET A 88 5.86 -7.68 -5.56
N LYS A 89 7.18 -7.57 -5.61
CA LYS A 89 7.95 -7.66 -6.85
C LYS A 89 8.15 -9.10 -7.35
N GLY A 90 8.21 -10.07 -6.45
CA GLY A 90 8.44 -11.49 -6.79
C GLY A 90 9.86 -11.76 -7.28
N GLY A 91 10.85 -11.22 -6.57
CA GLY A 91 12.25 -11.42 -6.88
C GLY A 91 12.76 -10.55 -8.05
N VAL A 92 13.88 -10.95 -8.65
CA VAL A 92 14.61 -10.15 -9.66
C VAL A 92 14.46 -10.67 -11.09
N SER A 93 13.77 -11.80 -11.30
CA SER A 93 13.56 -12.37 -12.63
C SER A 93 12.47 -11.60 -13.38
N GLU A 94 12.77 -11.12 -14.59
CA GLU A 94 11.79 -10.45 -15.43
C GLU A 94 10.65 -11.38 -15.89
N ASN A 95 11.01 -12.62 -16.27
CA ASN A 95 10.07 -13.54 -16.92
C ASN A 95 9.51 -14.62 -15.98
N ASP A 96 10.01 -14.68 -14.75
CA ASP A 96 9.64 -15.74 -13.81
C ASP A 96 9.50 -15.13 -12.38
N PRO A 97 8.43 -14.35 -12.15
CA PRO A 97 8.15 -13.82 -10.81
C PRO A 97 7.77 -14.97 -9.86
N GLU A 98 8.11 -14.83 -8.59
CA GLU A 98 7.73 -15.80 -7.56
C GLU A 98 6.21 -15.94 -7.48
N GLU A 99 5.73 -17.18 -7.45
CA GLU A 99 4.32 -17.51 -7.33
C GLU A 99 3.75 -16.91 -6.03
N GLY A 100 2.57 -16.31 -6.13
CA GLY A 100 1.90 -15.64 -5.03
C GLY A 100 2.31 -14.18 -4.84
N SER A 101 3.38 -13.71 -5.49
CA SER A 101 3.70 -12.28 -5.49
C SER A 101 2.66 -11.45 -6.24
N TRP A 102 2.54 -10.17 -5.89
CA TRP A 102 1.61 -9.26 -6.56
C TRP A 102 1.85 -9.22 -8.08
N ARG A 103 3.11 -9.12 -8.49
CA ARG A 103 3.48 -9.12 -9.90
C ARG A 103 3.05 -10.41 -10.60
N TYR A 104 3.23 -11.57 -9.97
CA TYR A 104 2.78 -12.85 -10.48
C TYR A 104 1.25 -12.88 -10.63
N GLU A 105 0.51 -12.57 -9.59
CA GLU A 105 -0.95 -12.66 -9.60
C GLU A 105 -1.59 -11.65 -10.57
N LEU A 106 -1.04 -10.43 -10.65
CA LEU A 106 -1.49 -9.44 -11.63
C LEU A 106 -1.28 -9.91 -13.08
N ASN A 107 -0.10 -10.42 -13.42
CA ASN A 107 0.18 -10.93 -14.76
C ASN A 107 -0.68 -12.15 -15.09
N LYS A 108 -0.89 -13.06 -14.14
CA LYS A 108 -1.77 -14.23 -14.26
C LYS A 108 -3.23 -13.81 -14.48
N ALA A 109 -3.67 -12.73 -13.88
CA ALA A 109 -5.02 -12.19 -14.06
C ALA A 109 -5.22 -11.39 -15.36
N GLY A 110 -4.19 -11.24 -16.19
CA GLY A 110 -4.26 -10.60 -17.51
C GLY A 110 -3.85 -9.13 -17.54
N TYR A 111 -3.27 -8.61 -16.46
CA TYR A 111 -2.66 -7.27 -16.44
C TYR A 111 -1.22 -7.32 -16.96
N THR A 112 -0.67 -6.16 -17.26
CA THR A 112 0.74 -6.00 -17.63
C THR A 112 1.48 -5.35 -16.46
N CYS A 113 2.25 -6.16 -15.73
CA CYS A 113 3.07 -5.71 -14.62
C CYS A 113 4.51 -6.24 -14.77
N PRO A 114 5.35 -5.61 -15.61
CA PRO A 114 6.75 -5.98 -15.73
C PRO A 114 7.52 -5.60 -14.46
N LEU A 115 8.74 -6.11 -14.31
CA LEU A 115 9.62 -5.82 -13.18
C LEU A 115 9.83 -4.31 -12.97
N SER A 116 9.98 -3.56 -14.07
CA SER A 116 10.16 -2.12 -14.06
C SER A 116 8.97 -1.31 -13.51
N ASN A 117 7.79 -1.94 -13.42
CA ASN A 117 6.60 -1.31 -12.84
C ASN A 117 6.48 -1.53 -11.32
N CYS A 118 7.40 -2.27 -10.71
CA CYS A 118 7.47 -2.43 -9.27
C CYS A 118 8.48 -1.44 -8.69
N ASP A 119 8.01 -0.32 -8.16
CA ASP A 119 8.88 0.66 -7.50
C ASP A 119 9.26 0.18 -6.10
N ILE A 120 10.57 0.08 -5.82
CA ILE A 120 11.10 -0.38 -4.53
C ILE A 120 11.61 0.83 -3.73
N LYS A 121 10.71 1.80 -3.54
CA LYS A 121 10.93 2.94 -2.65
C LYS A 121 9.95 2.92 -1.50
N GLY A 122 10.48 3.03 -0.29
CA GLY A 122 9.66 3.24 0.89
C GLY A 122 9.20 4.70 1.02
N LEU A 123 8.25 4.95 1.91
CA LEU A 123 7.78 6.31 2.16
C LEU A 123 8.88 7.23 2.69
N ALA A 124 9.88 6.69 3.39
CA ALA A 124 11.03 7.44 3.88
C ALA A 124 12.01 7.89 2.77
N ASP A 125 11.89 7.34 1.55
CA ASP A 125 12.69 7.77 0.41
C ASP A 125 12.14 9.06 -0.26
N TYR A 126 10.97 9.53 0.18
CA TYR A 126 10.34 10.75 -0.32
C TYR A 126 10.47 11.88 0.70
N SER A 127 11.21 12.94 0.36
CA SER A 127 11.44 14.10 1.24
C SER A 127 10.14 14.75 1.69
N GLU A 128 9.12 14.76 0.85
CA GLU A 128 7.79 15.31 1.14
C GLU A 128 7.13 14.57 2.30
N ILE A 129 7.22 13.24 2.31
CA ILE A 129 6.67 12.40 3.39
C ILE A 129 7.47 12.59 4.69
N VAL A 130 8.81 12.59 4.58
CA VAL A 130 9.69 12.84 5.74
C VAL A 130 9.40 14.20 6.37
N ASN A 131 9.17 15.23 5.58
CA ASN A 131 8.84 16.57 6.06
C ASN A 131 7.49 16.60 6.81
N VAL A 132 6.50 15.81 6.37
CA VAL A 132 5.22 15.65 7.10
C VAL A 132 5.48 15.01 8.47
N TRP A 133 6.27 13.95 8.54
CA TRP A 133 6.62 13.30 9.82
C TRP A 133 7.36 14.24 10.76
N ILE A 134 8.35 14.99 10.25
CA ILE A 134 9.08 16.00 11.04
C ILE A 134 8.12 17.06 11.58
N SER A 135 7.16 17.53 10.77
CA SER A 135 6.19 18.52 11.22
C SER A 135 5.28 18.00 12.34
N HIS A 136 4.87 16.72 12.26
CA HIS A 136 4.08 16.08 13.31
C HIS A 136 4.89 15.90 14.61
N ILE A 137 6.15 15.49 14.52
CA ILE A 137 7.04 15.38 15.68
C ILE A 137 7.23 16.76 16.32
N SER A 138 7.49 17.79 15.52
CA SER A 138 7.66 19.16 16.00
C SER A 138 6.41 19.68 16.71
N ALA A 139 5.22 19.39 16.15
CA ALA A 139 3.96 19.75 16.77
C ALA A 139 3.72 19.01 18.09
N ALA A 140 4.05 17.71 18.14
CA ALA A 140 3.93 16.90 19.35
C ALA A 140 4.87 17.37 20.46
N LEU A 141 6.08 17.82 20.14
CA LEU A 141 7.03 18.38 21.11
C LEU A 141 6.60 19.75 21.66
N GLN A 142 5.74 20.47 20.95
CA GLN A 142 5.19 21.76 21.39
C GLN A 142 3.85 21.62 22.12
N SER A 143 3.20 20.45 22.02
CA SER A 143 1.99 20.18 22.79
C SER A 143 2.35 19.89 24.24
N GLU A 144 1.53 20.36 25.16
CA GLU A 144 1.63 19.97 26.58
C GLU A 144 1.52 18.44 26.68
N PRO A 145 2.36 17.77 27.48
CA PRO A 145 2.24 16.35 27.69
C PRO A 145 0.85 16.04 28.25
N MET A 146 0.10 15.19 27.56
CA MET A 146 -1.15 14.63 28.09
C MET A 146 -0.81 13.59 29.18
N TYR A 147 -0.18 14.03 30.27
CA TYR A 147 -0.14 13.26 31.48
C TYR A 147 -1.42 13.57 32.23
N ASP A 148 -2.25 12.57 32.36
CA ASP A 148 -3.36 12.57 33.27
C ASP A 148 -2.79 12.72 34.69
N GLN A 149 -2.89 13.92 35.25
CA GLN A 149 -2.42 14.20 36.62
C GLN A 149 -3.34 13.58 37.67
N ASP A 150 -4.41 12.90 37.28
CA ASP A 150 -5.40 12.30 38.17
C ASP A 150 -5.18 10.79 38.46
N ALA A 151 -4.02 10.25 38.08
CA ALA A 151 -3.69 8.85 38.33
C ALA A 151 -2.97 8.59 39.67
N GLU A 152 -2.90 9.57 40.55
CA GLU A 152 -2.41 9.41 41.94
C GLU A 152 -3.51 9.79 42.93
N GLU A 153 -4.47 8.89 43.16
CA GLU A 153 -5.17 8.72 44.46
C GLU A 153 -5.48 7.25 44.70
#